data_d5d8e63925ea7bc7c105b77287fc95da
#
_entry.id   d5d8e63925ea7bc7c105b77287fc95da
#
_cell.length_a   1.000
_cell.length_b   1.000
_cell.length_c   1.000
_cell.angle_alpha   90.00
_cell.angle_beta   90.00
_cell.angle_gamma   90.00
#
_symmetry.space_group_name_H-M   'P 1'
#
loop_
_entity.id
_entity.type
_entity.pdbx_description
1 polymer ?
#
loop_
_entity_poly.entity_id
_entity_poly.type
_entity_poly.pdbx_seq_one_letter_code
_entity_poly.pdbx_strand_id
1 'polypeptide(L)'
;MKLLKDLYLRHSGKVSDKWDIYLKEYEDKLNKYQQLPIKFFEIGILNGGSLEIFSKYFSNAELILGCDIDQRCKDLRYDQTNVKVIVGDVNEEKVKNEIIKHSKFDIIIDDGSHNSDDIVKSFCNYFNHLKDGGLYIIEDMHCSYWREHKGDLFFPISSINFLKKLIDIINHEHWGVEKKKEWLLRGFVENYKINIDNLELEQINSIEFINSLCFIKKKSSKKNKLGKRVVVGESAIVVSDRKKLNNLECQAPNQNTNPWSNSSLLPEEELEILKKK
;
A
#
# COMPACT_ATOMS: atom_id res chain seq x y z
N MET A 1 26.88 -5.91 -4.60
CA MET A 1 25.44 -5.61 -4.66
C MET A 1 25.10 -5.29 -6.11
N LYS A 2 24.06 -5.87 -6.68
CA LYS A 2 23.66 -5.63 -8.07
C LYS A 2 22.74 -4.42 -8.09
N LEU A 3 22.90 -3.48 -9.02
CA LEU A 3 21.94 -2.39 -9.21
C LEU A 3 20.75 -2.91 -10.02
N LEU A 4 19.54 -2.62 -9.58
CA LEU A 4 18.31 -3.03 -10.27
C LEU A 4 18.24 -2.45 -11.68
N LYS A 5 18.60 -1.16 -11.82
CA LYS A 5 18.65 -0.48 -13.11
C LYS A 5 19.59 -1.19 -14.09
N ASP A 6 20.76 -1.66 -13.62
CA ASP A 6 21.70 -2.40 -14.47
C ASP A 6 21.13 -3.75 -14.91
N LEU A 7 20.39 -4.43 -14.03
CA LEU A 7 19.71 -5.68 -14.37
C LEU A 7 18.63 -5.45 -15.43
N TYR A 8 17.85 -4.38 -15.33
CA TYR A 8 16.86 -4.01 -16.35
C TYR A 8 17.52 -3.69 -17.70
N LEU A 9 18.51 -2.80 -17.72
CA LEU A 9 19.15 -2.35 -18.96
C LEU A 9 19.91 -3.45 -19.69
N ARG A 10 20.40 -4.48 -18.98
CA ARG A 10 21.13 -5.62 -19.56
C ARG A 10 20.25 -6.87 -19.74
N HIS A 11 18.95 -6.74 -19.44
CA HIS A 11 18.06 -7.88 -19.54
C HIS A 11 17.79 -8.26 -21.00
N SER A 12 17.96 -9.55 -21.32
CA SER A 12 17.75 -10.13 -22.64
C SER A 12 16.77 -11.30 -22.66
N GLY A 13 16.07 -11.52 -21.53
CA GLY A 13 15.05 -12.56 -21.37
C GLY A 13 13.66 -12.12 -21.79
N LYS A 14 12.66 -12.50 -21.01
CA LYS A 14 11.26 -12.11 -21.22
C LYS A 14 11.08 -10.60 -21.10
N VAL A 15 10.20 -10.02 -21.93
CA VAL A 15 9.94 -8.57 -21.91
C VAL A 15 9.41 -8.13 -20.56
N SER A 16 9.96 -7.03 -20.06
CA SER A 16 9.46 -6.28 -18.89
C SER A 16 9.41 -4.80 -19.27
N ASP A 17 8.39 -4.12 -18.82
CA ASP A 17 8.17 -2.69 -19.01
C ASP A 17 8.09 -2.00 -17.63
N LYS A 18 8.85 -0.93 -17.45
CA LYS A 18 8.83 -0.09 -16.24
C LYS A 18 9.24 1.33 -16.58
N TRP A 19 8.59 2.30 -16.00
CA TRP A 19 8.99 3.70 -16.11
C TRP A 19 10.39 3.93 -15.53
N ASP A 20 11.17 4.82 -16.11
CA ASP A 20 12.57 5.09 -15.66
C ASP A 20 12.64 5.48 -14.18
N ILE A 21 11.68 6.29 -13.70
CA ILE A 21 11.62 6.71 -12.30
C ILE A 21 11.46 5.51 -11.36
N TYR A 22 10.72 4.46 -11.77
CA TYR A 22 10.47 3.29 -10.91
C TYR A 22 11.77 2.55 -10.58
N LEU A 23 12.67 2.44 -11.54
CA LEU A 23 13.92 1.71 -11.35
C LEU A 23 14.79 2.32 -10.24
N LYS A 24 14.82 3.65 -10.14
CA LYS A 24 15.53 4.38 -9.09
C LYS A 24 14.83 4.18 -7.73
N GLU A 25 13.54 4.41 -7.70
CA GLU A 25 12.76 4.30 -6.47
C GLU A 25 12.76 2.87 -5.90
N TYR A 26 12.71 1.88 -6.78
CA TYR A 26 12.85 0.47 -6.40
C TYR A 26 14.24 0.18 -5.82
N GLU A 27 15.30 0.68 -6.44
CA GLU A 27 16.64 0.52 -5.89
C GLU A 27 16.72 1.05 -4.46
N ASP A 28 16.23 2.28 -4.23
CA ASP A 28 16.25 2.92 -2.92
C ASP A 28 15.42 2.17 -1.85
N LYS A 29 14.28 1.61 -2.23
CA LYS A 29 13.38 0.92 -1.30
C LYS A 29 13.71 -0.56 -1.10
N LEU A 30 14.21 -1.23 -2.14
CA LEU A 30 14.33 -2.68 -2.19
C LEU A 30 15.75 -3.22 -1.95
N ASN A 31 16.79 -2.37 -2.04
CA ASN A 31 18.18 -2.79 -1.89
C ASN A 31 18.46 -3.55 -0.57
N LYS A 32 17.79 -3.17 0.50
CA LYS A 32 17.92 -3.82 1.82
C LYS A 32 17.42 -5.27 1.85
N TYR A 33 16.59 -5.66 0.90
CA TYR A 33 16.05 -7.02 0.79
C TYR A 33 16.90 -7.91 -0.11
N GLN A 34 17.84 -7.37 -0.87
CA GLN A 34 18.56 -8.03 -1.96
C GLN A 34 19.21 -9.38 -1.55
N GLN A 35 19.74 -9.44 -0.34
CA GLN A 35 20.44 -10.63 0.18
C GLN A 35 19.62 -11.41 1.22
N LEU A 36 18.38 -11.02 1.46
CA LEU A 36 17.54 -11.66 2.48
C LEU A 36 16.72 -12.81 1.86
N PRO A 37 16.36 -13.82 2.66
CA PRO A 37 15.47 -14.92 2.24
C PRO A 37 14.02 -14.44 2.25
N ILE A 38 13.66 -13.58 1.31
CA ILE A 38 12.34 -12.95 1.22
C ILE A 38 11.34 -13.79 0.44
N LYS A 39 10.07 -13.51 0.68
CA LYS A 39 8.95 -13.88 -0.19
C LYS A 39 8.43 -12.64 -0.90
N PHE A 40 8.51 -12.66 -2.20
CA PHE A 40 8.07 -11.58 -3.10
C PHE A 40 6.81 -12.02 -3.84
N PHE A 41 5.87 -11.11 -4.03
CA PHE A 41 4.65 -11.34 -4.79
C PHE A 41 4.38 -10.16 -5.73
N GLU A 42 4.11 -10.44 -7.01
CA GLU A 42 3.74 -9.46 -8.03
C GLU A 42 2.39 -9.82 -8.64
N ILE A 43 1.48 -8.86 -8.64
CA ILE A 43 0.18 -8.90 -9.32
C ILE A 43 0.37 -8.24 -10.68
N GLY A 44 0.02 -8.94 -11.77
CA GLY A 44 0.31 -8.48 -13.13
C GLY A 44 1.75 -8.74 -13.52
N ILE A 45 1.99 -9.78 -14.32
CA ILE A 45 3.35 -10.14 -14.72
C ILE A 45 3.56 -10.10 -16.24
N LEU A 46 2.48 -9.89 -16.99
CA LEU A 46 2.50 -9.78 -18.46
C LEU A 46 3.35 -10.90 -19.09
N ASN A 47 4.48 -10.55 -19.71
CA ASN A 47 5.39 -11.53 -20.32
C ASN A 47 6.33 -12.21 -19.28
N GLY A 48 6.28 -11.84 -18.02
CA GLY A 48 7.05 -12.45 -16.94
C GLY A 48 8.50 -11.99 -16.83
N GLY A 49 8.89 -10.94 -17.53
CA GLY A 49 10.26 -10.41 -17.50
C GLY A 49 10.63 -9.79 -16.15
N SER A 50 9.68 -9.15 -15.48
CA SER A 50 9.89 -8.61 -14.12
C SER A 50 10.28 -9.72 -13.14
N LEU A 51 9.62 -10.87 -13.17
CA LEU A 51 9.96 -12.01 -12.30
C LEU A 51 11.39 -12.54 -12.58
N GLU A 52 11.84 -12.58 -13.85
CA GLU A 52 13.23 -12.93 -14.17
C GLU A 52 14.23 -11.94 -13.59
N ILE A 53 13.93 -10.65 -13.67
CA ILE A 53 14.81 -9.60 -13.17
C ILE A 53 14.83 -9.61 -11.64
N PHE A 54 13.66 -9.68 -10.98
CA PHE A 54 13.58 -9.73 -9.52
C PHE A 54 14.18 -11.01 -8.95
N SER A 55 14.09 -12.15 -9.64
CA SER A 55 14.78 -13.38 -9.20
C SER A 55 16.31 -13.28 -9.21
N LYS A 56 16.85 -12.47 -10.13
CA LYS A 56 18.29 -12.17 -10.19
C LYS A 56 18.69 -11.09 -9.17
N TYR A 57 17.79 -10.15 -8.88
CA TYR A 57 18.01 -9.09 -7.91
C TYR A 57 17.94 -9.62 -6.48
N PHE A 58 16.90 -10.37 -6.14
CA PHE A 58 16.74 -11.04 -4.84
C PHE A 58 17.30 -12.47 -4.87
N SER A 59 18.62 -12.57 -5.00
CA SER A 59 19.30 -13.86 -5.25
C SER A 59 19.07 -14.90 -4.16
N ASN A 60 18.70 -14.51 -2.95
CA ASN A 60 18.43 -15.39 -1.81
C ASN A 60 16.93 -15.53 -1.50
N ALA A 61 16.05 -15.04 -2.37
CA ALA A 61 14.61 -15.13 -2.14
C ALA A 61 14.15 -16.60 -1.98
N GLU A 62 13.33 -16.84 -0.98
CA GLU A 62 12.65 -18.14 -0.79
C GLU A 62 11.59 -18.37 -1.87
N LEU A 63 10.92 -17.30 -2.28
CA LEU A 63 9.85 -17.35 -3.26
C LEU A 63 9.76 -16.05 -4.03
N ILE A 64 9.65 -16.15 -5.34
CA ILE A 64 9.23 -15.10 -6.27
C ILE A 64 7.93 -15.58 -6.90
N LEU A 65 6.80 -15.03 -6.46
CA LEU A 65 5.47 -15.41 -6.92
C LEU A 65 4.92 -14.33 -7.85
N GLY A 66 4.38 -14.73 -8.99
CA GLY A 66 3.62 -13.86 -9.89
C GLY A 66 2.20 -14.37 -10.04
N CYS A 67 1.25 -13.44 -10.25
CA CYS A 67 -0.11 -13.77 -10.63
C CYS A 67 -0.54 -12.91 -11.83
N ASP A 68 -1.16 -13.54 -12.82
CA ASP A 68 -1.72 -12.86 -13.99
C ASP A 68 -3.03 -13.50 -14.42
N ILE A 69 -3.95 -12.69 -14.93
CA ILE A 69 -5.24 -13.18 -15.45
C ILE A 69 -5.08 -13.85 -16.83
N ASP A 70 -4.04 -13.50 -17.58
CA ASP A 70 -3.83 -14.04 -18.93
C ASP A 70 -3.44 -15.52 -18.87
N GLN A 71 -4.26 -16.35 -19.52
CA GLN A 71 -4.06 -17.80 -19.53
C GLN A 71 -2.74 -18.23 -20.18
N ARG A 72 -2.14 -17.41 -21.05
CA ARG A 72 -0.85 -17.65 -21.69
C ARG A 72 0.32 -17.65 -20.68
N CYS A 73 0.14 -17.02 -19.52
CA CYS A 73 1.12 -17.04 -18.45
C CYS A 73 1.36 -18.45 -17.87
N LYS A 74 0.51 -19.43 -18.14
CA LYS A 74 0.74 -20.85 -17.81
C LYS A 74 1.95 -21.45 -18.53
N ASP A 75 2.33 -20.87 -19.66
CA ASP A 75 3.43 -21.37 -20.49
C ASP A 75 4.77 -20.72 -20.14
N LEU A 76 4.78 -19.74 -19.22
CA LEU A 76 6.01 -19.13 -18.76
C LEU A 76 6.89 -20.16 -18.02
N ARG A 77 8.19 -20.20 -18.38
CA ARG A 77 9.19 -21.07 -17.76
C ARG A 77 10.32 -20.24 -17.24
N TYR A 78 10.83 -20.63 -16.08
CA TYR A 78 11.94 -19.94 -15.41
C TYR A 78 13.01 -20.97 -15.02
N ASP A 79 14.27 -20.57 -15.10
CA ASP A 79 15.39 -21.45 -14.68
C ASP A 79 15.47 -21.58 -13.16
N GLN A 80 15.00 -20.56 -12.43
CA GLN A 80 15.02 -20.53 -10.97
C GLN A 80 13.84 -21.32 -10.41
N THR A 81 14.10 -22.27 -9.53
CA THR A 81 13.09 -23.16 -8.93
C THR A 81 12.18 -22.48 -7.93
N ASN A 82 12.58 -21.31 -7.43
CA ASN A 82 11.80 -20.50 -6.48
C ASN A 82 10.86 -19.49 -7.16
N VAL A 83 10.84 -19.43 -8.51
CA VAL A 83 9.87 -18.63 -9.26
C VAL A 83 8.63 -19.46 -9.54
N LYS A 84 7.45 -18.93 -9.19
CA LYS A 84 6.15 -19.57 -9.41
C LYS A 84 5.17 -18.60 -10.02
N VAL A 85 4.27 -19.13 -10.85
CA VAL A 85 3.19 -18.36 -11.48
C VAL A 85 1.86 -19.01 -11.15
N ILE A 86 0.90 -18.19 -10.71
CA ILE A 86 -0.51 -18.55 -10.55
C ILE A 86 -1.28 -17.79 -11.62
N VAL A 87 -2.21 -18.46 -12.32
CA VAL A 87 -2.96 -17.86 -13.41
C VAL A 87 -4.42 -17.79 -13.07
N GLY A 88 -4.97 -16.57 -13.07
CA GLY A 88 -6.35 -16.25 -12.78
C GLY A 88 -6.51 -14.83 -12.26
N ASP A 89 -7.75 -14.41 -12.07
CA ASP A 89 -8.03 -13.11 -11.45
C ASP A 89 -7.62 -13.13 -9.98
N VAL A 90 -6.67 -12.27 -9.64
CA VAL A 90 -6.10 -12.13 -8.28
C VAL A 90 -7.18 -11.81 -7.23
N ASN A 91 -8.29 -11.21 -7.63
CA ASN A 91 -9.39 -10.84 -6.76
C ASN A 91 -10.49 -11.95 -6.66
N GLU A 92 -10.38 -13.02 -7.43
CA GLU A 92 -11.23 -14.20 -7.27
C GLU A 92 -10.84 -15.01 -6.03
N GLU A 93 -11.84 -15.46 -5.26
CA GLU A 93 -11.63 -16.18 -3.99
C GLU A 93 -10.75 -17.43 -4.15
N LYS A 94 -10.91 -18.18 -5.24
CA LYS A 94 -10.11 -19.38 -5.52
C LYS A 94 -8.62 -19.04 -5.71
N VAL A 95 -8.34 -18.03 -6.52
CA VAL A 95 -6.97 -17.58 -6.82
C VAL A 95 -6.34 -16.93 -5.60
N LYS A 96 -7.09 -16.07 -4.89
CA LYS A 96 -6.67 -15.50 -3.61
C LYS A 96 -6.27 -16.60 -2.62
N ASN A 97 -7.10 -17.63 -2.44
CA ASN A 97 -6.82 -18.74 -1.52
C ASN A 97 -5.58 -19.54 -1.91
N GLU A 98 -5.25 -19.62 -3.19
CA GLU A 98 -4.00 -20.24 -3.65
C GLU A 98 -2.79 -19.37 -3.31
N ILE A 99 -2.86 -18.07 -3.57
CA ILE A 99 -1.78 -17.11 -3.29
C ILE A 99 -1.49 -17.04 -1.78
N ILE A 100 -2.51 -16.92 -0.95
CA ILE A 100 -2.33 -16.75 0.50
C ILE A 100 -1.73 -17.99 1.20
N LYS A 101 -1.76 -19.18 0.60
CA LYS A 101 -1.02 -20.35 1.10
C LYS A 101 0.49 -20.10 1.16
N HIS A 102 0.99 -19.17 0.35
CA HIS A 102 2.40 -18.77 0.31
C HIS A 102 2.75 -17.62 1.26
N SER A 103 1.73 -16.96 1.88
CA SER A 103 1.96 -15.82 2.77
C SER A 103 2.81 -16.24 4.01
N LYS A 104 3.47 -15.33 4.74
CA LYS A 104 3.40 -13.87 4.55
C LYS A 104 4.55 -13.40 3.66
N PHE A 105 4.26 -12.37 2.86
CA PHE A 105 5.23 -11.78 1.93
C PHE A 105 6.03 -10.65 2.58
N ASP A 106 7.24 -10.44 2.14
CA ASP A 106 8.07 -9.30 2.52
C ASP A 106 7.78 -8.09 1.61
N ILE A 107 7.48 -8.37 0.33
CA ILE A 107 7.18 -7.36 -0.69
C ILE A 107 5.98 -7.85 -1.49
N ILE A 108 5.02 -6.96 -1.73
CA ILE A 108 3.91 -7.14 -2.67
C ILE A 108 3.94 -5.96 -3.65
N ILE A 109 3.93 -6.24 -4.95
CA ILE A 109 3.77 -5.24 -6.01
C ILE A 109 2.44 -5.46 -6.70
N ASP A 110 1.63 -4.43 -6.81
CA ASP A 110 0.42 -4.41 -7.62
C ASP A 110 0.69 -3.60 -8.90
N ASP A 111 0.91 -4.32 -9.98
CA ASP A 111 1.16 -3.86 -11.35
C ASP A 111 0.14 -4.53 -12.31
N GLY A 112 -1.09 -4.70 -11.83
CA GLY A 112 -2.14 -5.46 -12.51
C GLY A 112 -2.91 -4.67 -13.55
N SER A 113 -4.24 -4.58 -13.38
CA SER A 113 -5.13 -3.91 -14.34
C SER A 113 -5.11 -2.39 -14.26
N HIS A 114 -4.56 -1.81 -13.21
CA HIS A 114 -4.56 -0.39 -12.83
C HIS A 114 -5.98 0.20 -12.70
N ASN A 115 -7.03 -0.62 -12.74
CA ASN A 115 -8.39 -0.19 -12.46
C ASN A 115 -8.56 0.16 -10.98
N SER A 116 -9.23 1.26 -10.70
CA SER A 116 -9.40 1.75 -9.33
C SER A 116 -10.06 0.73 -8.39
N ASP A 117 -11.07 0.00 -8.85
CA ASP A 117 -11.72 -1.03 -8.04
C ASP A 117 -10.82 -2.25 -7.78
N ASP A 118 -10.05 -2.67 -8.78
CA ASP A 118 -9.16 -3.83 -8.66
C ASP A 118 -8.00 -3.53 -7.70
N ILE A 119 -7.37 -2.34 -7.80
CA ILE A 119 -6.32 -1.89 -6.87
C ILE A 119 -6.84 -1.88 -5.43
N VAL A 120 -8.04 -1.34 -5.20
CA VAL A 120 -8.61 -1.30 -3.84
C VAL A 120 -8.91 -2.70 -3.33
N LYS A 121 -9.47 -3.59 -4.17
CA LYS A 121 -9.73 -5.00 -3.83
C LYS A 121 -8.45 -5.74 -3.51
N SER A 122 -7.43 -5.60 -4.37
CA SER A 122 -6.11 -6.25 -4.18
C SER A 122 -5.46 -5.80 -2.88
N PHE A 123 -5.47 -4.49 -2.59
CA PHE A 123 -4.97 -4.00 -1.31
C PHE A 123 -5.71 -4.63 -0.12
N CYS A 124 -7.04 -4.64 -0.14
CA CYS A 124 -7.86 -5.22 0.93
C CYS A 124 -7.63 -6.73 1.09
N ASN A 125 -7.41 -7.45 -0.02
CA ASN A 125 -7.18 -8.89 -0.01
C ASN A 125 -5.78 -9.26 0.49
N TYR A 126 -4.75 -8.45 0.22
CA TYR A 126 -3.36 -8.89 0.40
C TYR A 126 -2.56 -8.11 1.45
N PHE A 127 -3.00 -6.94 1.89
CA PHE A 127 -2.26 -6.18 2.91
C PHE A 127 -2.05 -6.95 4.21
N ASN A 128 -3.03 -7.74 4.66
CA ASN A 128 -2.90 -8.57 5.85
C ASN A 128 -1.85 -9.68 5.68
N HIS A 129 -1.57 -10.08 4.45
CA HIS A 129 -0.59 -11.13 4.10
C HIS A 129 0.84 -10.62 3.94
N LEU A 130 1.05 -9.32 4.18
CA LEU A 130 2.36 -8.71 4.29
C LEU A 130 2.93 -8.93 5.71
N LYS A 131 4.25 -9.17 5.81
CA LYS A 131 4.97 -9.28 7.10
C LYS A 131 5.05 -7.94 7.84
N ASP A 132 5.30 -7.97 9.15
CA ASP A 132 5.75 -6.78 9.90
C ASP A 132 7.06 -6.26 9.30
N GLY A 133 7.09 -5.00 8.91
CA GLY A 133 8.21 -4.38 8.20
C GLY A 133 8.17 -4.52 6.67
N GLY A 134 7.19 -5.27 6.14
CA GLY A 134 7.01 -5.49 4.70
C GLY A 134 6.52 -4.24 3.96
N LEU A 135 6.55 -4.32 2.62
CA LEU A 135 6.26 -3.22 1.71
C LEU A 135 5.23 -3.64 0.66
N TYR A 136 4.13 -2.90 0.57
CA TYR A 136 3.13 -2.98 -0.49
C TYR A 136 3.37 -1.82 -1.45
N ILE A 137 3.52 -2.11 -2.74
CA ILE A 137 3.82 -1.12 -3.79
C ILE A 137 2.69 -1.17 -4.80
N ILE A 138 2.23 -0.01 -5.26
CA ILE A 138 1.22 0.10 -6.31
C ILE A 138 1.82 0.94 -7.44
N GLU A 139 1.85 0.34 -8.62
CA GLU A 139 2.32 0.99 -9.85
C GLU A 139 1.17 1.70 -10.58
N ASP A 140 1.54 2.55 -11.50
CA ASP A 140 0.68 3.23 -12.47
C ASP A 140 -0.53 3.97 -11.86
N MET A 141 -0.30 4.58 -10.71
CA MET A 141 -1.29 5.38 -9.99
C MET A 141 -1.86 6.55 -10.82
N HIS A 142 -1.17 6.98 -11.88
CA HIS A 142 -1.70 7.97 -12.82
C HIS A 142 -2.97 7.50 -13.54
N CYS A 143 -3.16 6.18 -13.71
CA CYS A 143 -4.38 5.59 -14.25
C CYS A 143 -5.62 5.90 -13.41
N SER A 144 -5.47 6.21 -12.12
CA SER A 144 -6.58 6.64 -11.24
C SER A 144 -7.30 7.91 -11.72
N TYR A 145 -6.67 8.71 -12.60
CA TYR A 145 -7.25 9.92 -13.18
C TYR A 145 -7.96 9.66 -14.51
N TRP A 146 -7.93 8.41 -15.03
CA TRP A 146 -8.43 8.06 -16.35
C TRP A 146 -9.66 7.16 -16.29
N ARG A 147 -10.68 7.48 -17.13
CA ARG A 147 -11.94 6.73 -17.20
C ARG A 147 -11.75 5.29 -17.64
N GLU A 148 -10.78 5.07 -18.53
CA GLU A 148 -10.45 3.74 -19.06
C GLU A 148 -10.03 2.75 -17.96
N HIS A 149 -9.52 3.29 -16.83
CA HIS A 149 -9.13 2.52 -15.65
C HIS A 149 -10.11 2.69 -14.48
N LYS A 150 -11.40 2.92 -14.77
CA LYS A 150 -12.45 3.13 -13.75
C LYS A 150 -12.08 4.23 -12.73
N GLY A 151 -11.22 5.17 -13.16
CA GLY A 151 -10.88 6.38 -12.47
C GLY A 151 -11.74 7.55 -12.99
N ASP A 152 -11.26 8.71 -12.89
CA ASP A 152 -11.61 9.97 -13.57
C ASP A 152 -10.83 11.09 -12.86
N LEU A 153 -10.77 12.28 -13.48
CA LEU A 153 -10.10 13.41 -12.87
C LEU A 153 -10.79 13.80 -11.55
N PHE A 154 -10.04 13.65 -10.44
CA PHE A 154 -10.51 13.89 -9.07
C PHE A 154 -11.72 13.04 -8.62
N PHE A 155 -11.95 11.91 -9.27
CA PHE A 155 -13.07 11.03 -8.94
C PHE A 155 -13.01 10.56 -7.48
N PRO A 156 -14.07 10.82 -6.66
CA PRO A 156 -14.04 10.58 -5.21
C PRO A 156 -13.77 9.14 -4.81
N ILE A 157 -14.18 8.18 -5.66
CA ILE A 157 -14.05 6.74 -5.39
C ILE A 157 -12.85 6.13 -6.15
N SER A 158 -11.95 6.93 -6.71
CA SER A 158 -10.73 6.42 -7.35
C SER A 158 -9.78 5.77 -6.35
N SER A 159 -8.90 4.89 -6.84
CA SER A 159 -7.88 4.22 -6.01
C SER A 159 -6.96 5.21 -5.30
N ILE A 160 -6.57 6.32 -5.95
CA ILE A 160 -5.75 7.34 -5.29
C ILE A 160 -6.50 8.01 -4.14
N ASN A 161 -7.81 8.22 -4.24
CA ASN A 161 -8.60 8.77 -3.14
C ASN A 161 -8.80 7.76 -2.00
N PHE A 162 -8.92 6.46 -2.29
CA PHE A 162 -8.83 5.42 -1.27
C PHE A 162 -7.53 5.52 -0.49
N LEU A 163 -6.39 5.58 -1.17
CA LEU A 163 -5.08 5.66 -0.53
C LEU A 163 -4.89 6.95 0.29
N LYS A 164 -5.45 8.09 -0.16
CA LYS A 164 -5.47 9.33 0.63
C LYS A 164 -6.22 9.19 1.95
N LYS A 165 -7.32 8.39 2.00
CA LYS A 165 -8.02 8.12 3.27
C LYS A 165 -7.16 7.32 4.26
N LEU A 166 -6.26 6.49 3.77
CA LEU A 166 -5.36 5.75 4.65
C LEU A 166 -4.40 6.67 5.43
N ILE A 167 -4.13 7.89 4.93
CA ILE A 167 -3.34 8.90 5.65
C ILE A 167 -4.08 9.35 6.93
N ASP A 168 -5.38 9.60 6.82
CA ASP A 168 -6.21 9.92 7.98
C ASP A 168 -6.29 8.73 8.96
N ILE A 169 -6.36 7.50 8.44
CA ILE A 169 -6.38 6.28 9.24
C ILE A 169 -5.10 6.10 10.06
N ILE A 170 -3.93 6.41 9.50
CA ILE A 170 -2.66 6.40 10.25
C ILE A 170 -2.75 7.32 11.48
N ASN A 171 -3.44 8.44 11.36
CA ASN A 171 -3.59 9.46 12.38
C ASN A 171 -4.84 9.29 13.27
N HIS A 172 -5.50 8.14 13.22
CA HIS A 172 -6.77 7.86 13.92
C HIS A 172 -6.75 8.18 15.41
N GLU A 173 -5.65 7.96 16.11
CA GLU A 173 -5.52 8.24 17.54
C GLU A 173 -5.70 9.74 17.89
N HIS A 174 -5.67 10.63 16.90
CA HIS A 174 -5.81 12.08 17.04
C HIS A 174 -7.17 12.62 16.62
N TRP A 175 -8.12 11.76 16.22
CA TRP A 175 -9.42 12.23 15.72
C TRP A 175 -10.31 12.85 16.80
N GLY A 176 -10.18 12.42 18.05
CA GLY A 176 -10.99 12.92 19.16
C GLY A 176 -12.49 12.64 19.05
N VAL A 177 -12.87 11.63 18.29
CA VAL A 177 -14.24 11.12 18.11
C VAL A 177 -14.25 9.60 18.24
N GLU A 178 -15.36 9.05 18.72
CA GLU A 178 -15.58 7.60 18.81
C GLU A 178 -16.04 7.02 17.46
N LYS A 179 -15.14 7.01 16.50
CA LYS A 179 -15.40 6.42 15.17
C LYS A 179 -14.35 5.38 14.84
N LYS A 180 -14.80 4.27 14.26
CA LYS A 180 -13.91 3.24 13.71
C LYS A 180 -13.21 3.76 12.45
N LYS A 181 -12.01 3.27 12.17
CA LYS A 181 -11.21 3.63 10.98
C LYS A 181 -11.94 3.29 9.69
N GLU A 182 -12.62 2.14 9.67
CA GLU A 182 -13.39 1.61 8.55
C GLU A 182 -14.49 2.59 8.09
N TRP A 183 -14.96 3.45 8.99
CA TRP A 183 -15.97 4.46 8.66
C TRP A 183 -15.54 5.37 7.50
N LEU A 184 -14.26 5.73 7.42
CA LEU A 184 -13.74 6.54 6.31
C LEU A 184 -13.78 5.83 4.95
N LEU A 185 -13.80 4.50 4.96
CA LEU A 185 -13.74 3.68 3.75
C LEU A 185 -15.11 3.20 3.28
N ARG A 186 -16.21 3.58 3.98
CA ARG A 186 -17.56 3.07 3.69
C ARG A 186 -18.01 3.28 2.23
N GLY A 187 -17.66 4.43 1.63
CA GLY A 187 -18.00 4.69 0.23
C GLY A 187 -17.33 3.71 -0.74
N PHE A 188 -16.10 3.28 -0.45
CA PHE A 188 -15.40 2.25 -1.23
C PHE A 188 -15.99 0.87 -0.96
N VAL A 189 -16.36 0.56 0.30
CA VAL A 189 -17.02 -0.69 0.67
C VAL A 189 -18.30 -0.87 -0.12
N GLU A 190 -19.15 0.15 -0.16
CA GLU A 190 -20.44 0.14 -0.86
C GLU A 190 -20.27 0.05 -2.39
N ASN A 191 -19.39 0.88 -2.97
CA ASN A 191 -19.21 0.93 -4.42
C ASN A 191 -18.50 -0.31 -4.99
N TYR A 192 -17.48 -0.81 -4.30
CA TYR A 192 -16.65 -1.92 -4.78
C TYR A 192 -17.02 -3.27 -4.19
N LYS A 193 -18.02 -3.29 -3.28
CA LYS A 193 -18.53 -4.50 -2.60
C LYS A 193 -17.41 -5.30 -1.94
N ILE A 194 -16.51 -4.60 -1.26
CA ILE A 194 -15.38 -5.18 -0.53
C ILE A 194 -15.73 -5.40 0.94
N ASN A 195 -15.09 -6.41 1.55
CA ASN A 195 -15.14 -6.62 3.00
C ASN A 195 -13.81 -6.17 3.61
N ILE A 196 -13.88 -5.27 4.60
CA ILE A 196 -12.73 -4.73 5.31
C ILE A 196 -12.77 -5.00 6.81
N ASP A 197 -13.70 -5.83 7.30
CA ASP A 197 -13.89 -6.07 8.74
C ASP A 197 -12.64 -6.58 9.45
N ASN A 198 -11.81 -7.33 8.74
CA ASN A 198 -10.56 -7.88 9.26
C ASN A 198 -9.31 -7.21 8.69
N LEU A 199 -9.44 -6.09 7.99
CA LEU A 199 -8.30 -5.38 7.43
C LEU A 199 -7.50 -4.70 8.54
N GLU A 200 -6.22 -5.06 8.67
CA GLU A 200 -5.32 -4.60 9.75
C GLU A 200 -4.88 -3.14 9.54
N LEU A 201 -5.84 -2.21 9.44
CA LEU A 201 -5.62 -0.79 9.15
C LEU A 201 -4.67 -0.11 10.16
N GLU A 202 -4.66 -0.56 11.41
CA GLU A 202 -3.76 -0.05 12.46
C GLU A 202 -2.29 -0.46 12.24
N GLN A 203 -2.03 -1.36 11.29
CA GLN A 203 -0.68 -1.77 10.93
C GLN A 203 -0.11 -0.98 9.74
N ILE A 204 -0.86 -0.07 9.15
CA ILE A 204 -0.34 0.87 8.15
C ILE A 204 0.59 1.86 8.88
N ASN A 205 1.90 1.80 8.56
CA ASN A 205 2.91 2.63 9.23
C ASN A 205 3.19 3.93 8.48
N SER A 206 3.35 3.84 7.16
CA SER A 206 3.60 5.01 6.31
C SER A 206 3.06 4.78 4.92
N ILE A 207 2.71 5.86 4.26
CA ILE A 207 2.34 5.91 2.85
C ILE A 207 3.20 6.98 2.20
N GLU A 208 3.80 6.64 1.09
CA GLU A 208 4.65 7.55 0.31
C GLU A 208 4.18 7.52 -1.14
N PHE A 209 3.87 8.69 -1.67
CA PHE A 209 3.54 8.87 -3.07
C PHE A 209 4.71 9.49 -3.81
N ILE A 210 5.06 8.88 -4.92
CA ILE A 210 5.96 9.41 -5.93
C ILE A 210 5.16 9.51 -7.22
N ASN A 211 5.67 10.18 -8.24
CA ASN A 211 4.93 10.24 -9.50
C ASN A 211 4.59 8.82 -9.98
N SER A 212 3.29 8.52 -10.00
CA SER A 212 2.73 7.23 -10.43
C SER A 212 3.01 6.00 -9.56
N LEU A 213 3.74 6.14 -8.45
CA LEU A 213 4.01 5.08 -7.48
C LEU A 213 3.43 5.39 -6.10
N CYS A 214 2.95 4.35 -5.42
CA CYS A 214 2.60 4.44 -4.00
C CYS A 214 3.28 3.30 -3.23
N PHE A 215 3.99 3.65 -2.17
CA PHE A 215 4.62 2.71 -1.24
C PHE A 215 3.89 2.75 0.10
N ILE A 216 3.45 1.58 0.58
CA ILE A 216 2.75 1.43 1.85
C ILE A 216 3.55 0.47 2.72
N LYS A 217 4.04 0.95 3.86
CA LYS A 217 4.81 0.14 4.80
C LYS A 217 3.92 -0.41 5.90
N LYS A 218 4.04 -1.70 6.17
CA LYS A 218 3.38 -2.36 7.29
C LYS A 218 4.28 -2.41 8.52
N LYS A 219 3.74 -2.13 9.69
CA LYS A 219 4.35 -2.41 10.99
C LYS A 219 3.27 -2.82 12.00
N SER A 220 3.67 -3.61 12.98
CA SER A 220 2.77 -3.97 14.08
C SER A 220 2.17 -2.72 14.73
N SER A 221 0.90 -2.79 15.12
CA SER A 221 0.12 -1.65 15.65
C SER A 221 0.80 -0.97 16.85
N LYS A 222 1.51 -1.73 17.69
CA LYS A 222 2.27 -1.19 18.83
C LYS A 222 3.39 -0.22 18.40
N LYS A 223 3.95 -0.41 17.21
CA LYS A 223 5.03 0.45 16.67
C LYS A 223 4.49 1.68 15.92
N ASN A 224 3.16 1.77 15.74
CA ASN A 224 2.51 2.86 15.03
C ASN A 224 1.87 3.90 15.96
N LYS A 225 2.09 3.80 17.27
CA LYS A 225 1.62 4.80 18.23
C LYS A 225 2.55 5.98 18.30
N LEU A 226 2.01 7.20 18.46
CA LEU A 226 2.79 8.42 18.69
C LEU A 226 3.65 8.27 19.96
N GLY A 227 3.10 7.62 20.99
CA GLY A 227 3.79 7.37 22.24
C GLY A 227 3.90 8.61 23.13
N LYS A 228 4.82 8.54 24.08
CA LYS A 228 5.04 9.58 25.10
C LYS A 228 5.98 10.66 24.60
N ARG A 229 5.77 11.89 25.07
CA ARG A 229 6.68 12.99 24.81
C ARG A 229 8.03 12.74 25.48
N VAL A 230 9.08 13.03 24.76
CA VAL A 230 10.45 13.07 25.27
C VAL A 230 10.87 14.55 25.34
N VAL A 231 11.03 15.08 26.55
CA VAL A 231 11.43 16.47 26.78
C VAL A 231 12.80 16.49 27.45
N VAL A 232 13.79 17.08 26.79
CA VAL A 232 15.18 17.16 27.25
C VAL A 232 15.66 18.61 27.29
N GLY A 233 16.77 18.86 27.96
CA GLY A 233 17.38 20.18 28.12
C GLY A 233 16.98 20.85 29.44
N GLU A 234 17.79 21.81 29.88
CA GLU A 234 17.67 22.47 31.18
C GLU A 234 17.03 23.85 31.08
N SER A 235 17.38 24.63 30.06
CA SER A 235 16.88 25.98 29.89
C SER A 235 15.57 26.02 29.12
N ALA A 236 14.56 26.74 29.64
CA ALA A 236 13.25 26.89 29.08
C ALA A 236 12.77 28.36 29.18
N ILE A 237 13.47 29.26 28.52
CA ILE A 237 13.25 30.72 28.64
C ILE A 237 11.93 31.12 27.93
N VAL A 238 11.62 30.52 26.78
CA VAL A 238 10.43 30.90 25.98
C VAL A 238 9.16 30.24 26.48
N VAL A 239 9.21 28.93 26.81
CA VAL A 239 8.03 28.15 27.28
C VAL A 239 8.50 27.36 28.51
N SER A 240 8.38 27.92 29.69
CA SER A 240 8.87 27.34 30.94
C SER A 240 8.25 26.00 31.32
N ASP A 241 6.96 25.82 31.01
CA ASP A 241 6.19 24.62 31.41
C ASP A 241 6.40 23.40 30.54
N ARG A 242 7.21 23.50 29.47
CA ARG A 242 7.45 22.35 28.57
C ARG A 242 7.98 21.11 29.28
N LYS A 243 8.79 21.25 30.31
CA LYS A 243 9.33 20.12 31.08
C LYS A 243 8.24 19.28 31.74
N LYS A 244 7.10 19.87 32.11
CA LYS A 244 5.94 19.18 32.69
C LYS A 244 5.29 18.18 31.72
N LEU A 245 5.56 18.32 30.41
CA LEU A 245 5.00 17.45 29.37
C LEU A 245 5.81 16.17 29.19
N ASN A 246 6.96 16.01 29.84
CA ASN A 246 7.77 14.82 29.70
C ASN A 246 7.02 13.57 30.16
N ASN A 247 7.08 12.50 29.38
CA ASN A 247 6.38 11.23 29.55
C ASN A 247 4.85 11.30 29.46
N LEU A 248 4.26 12.43 29.05
CA LEU A 248 2.83 12.51 28.79
C LEU A 248 2.51 12.03 27.37
N GLU A 249 1.38 11.35 27.24
CA GLU A 249 0.80 10.99 25.95
C GLU A 249 0.00 12.17 25.37
N CYS A 250 -0.16 12.21 24.07
CA CYS A 250 -1.02 13.18 23.40
C CYS A 250 -2.49 12.78 23.64
N GLN A 251 -3.31 13.72 24.10
CA GLN A 251 -4.75 13.54 24.18
C GLN A 251 -5.40 14.40 23.09
N ALA A 252 -6.18 13.74 22.22
CA ALA A 252 -6.95 14.44 21.20
C ALA A 252 -8.08 15.25 21.87
N PRO A 253 -8.32 16.51 21.46
CA PRO A 253 -9.48 17.26 21.93
C PRO A 253 -10.76 16.57 21.44
N ASN A 254 -11.86 16.73 22.22
CA ASN A 254 -13.16 16.21 21.79
C ASN A 254 -13.66 16.94 20.53
N GLN A 255 -13.91 16.18 19.46
CA GLN A 255 -14.34 16.67 18.15
C GLN A 255 -15.81 16.29 17.83
N ASN A 256 -16.57 15.77 18.77
CA ASN A 256 -17.95 15.31 18.50
C ASN A 256 -18.88 16.37 17.97
N THR A 257 -18.64 17.65 18.32
CA THR A 257 -19.41 18.79 17.84
C THR A 257 -18.85 19.42 16.56
N ASN A 258 -17.72 18.94 16.08
CA ASN A 258 -17.13 19.44 14.84
C ASN A 258 -18.02 19.02 13.65
N PRO A 259 -18.52 19.96 12.82
CA PRO A 259 -19.38 19.63 11.69
C PRO A 259 -18.72 18.66 10.70
N TRP A 260 -17.39 18.72 10.55
CA TRP A 260 -16.63 17.82 9.68
C TRP A 260 -16.48 16.41 10.23
N SER A 261 -16.77 16.18 11.51
CA SER A 261 -16.65 14.86 12.13
C SER A 261 -17.56 13.81 11.51
N ASN A 262 -18.62 14.23 10.80
CA ASN A 262 -19.57 13.36 10.09
C ASN A 262 -19.36 13.33 8.58
N SER A 263 -18.42 14.12 8.05
CA SER A 263 -18.12 14.14 6.63
C SER A 263 -17.54 12.80 6.18
N SER A 264 -18.09 12.23 5.13
CA SER A 264 -17.49 11.08 4.43
C SER A 264 -16.38 11.52 3.50
N LEU A 265 -16.16 12.83 3.39
CA LEU A 265 -15.34 13.45 2.38
C LEU A 265 -15.82 13.11 0.95
N LEU A 266 -17.09 12.87 0.78
CA LEU A 266 -17.74 12.93 -0.52
C LEU A 266 -18.04 14.41 -0.82
N PRO A 267 -17.77 14.91 -2.02
CA PRO A 267 -17.94 16.32 -2.36
C PRO A 267 -19.34 16.87 -2.04
N GLU A 268 -20.38 16.07 -2.20
CA GLU A 268 -21.76 16.42 -1.91
C GLU A 268 -22.00 16.67 -0.41
N GLU A 269 -21.44 15.84 0.46
CA GLU A 269 -21.54 16.00 1.91
C GLU A 269 -20.74 17.22 2.40
N GLU A 270 -19.58 17.49 1.80
CA GLU A 270 -18.81 18.70 2.08
C GLU A 270 -19.57 19.97 1.71
N LEU A 271 -20.22 19.97 0.54
CA LEU A 271 -21.07 21.09 0.11
C LEU A 271 -22.25 21.32 1.06
N GLU A 272 -22.89 20.25 1.55
CA GLU A 272 -23.98 20.35 2.53
C GLU A 272 -23.52 20.92 3.88
N ILE A 273 -22.32 20.59 4.33
CA ILE A 273 -21.73 21.14 5.56
C ILE A 273 -21.42 22.63 5.37
N LEU A 274 -20.88 23.02 4.21
CA LEU A 274 -20.59 24.42 3.91
C LEU A 274 -21.84 25.30 3.82
N LYS A 275 -22.94 24.76 3.30
CA LYS A 275 -24.24 25.50 3.22
C LYS A 275 -24.87 25.73 4.60
N LYS A 276 -24.52 24.94 5.61
CA LYS A 276 -25.07 25.06 6.98
C LYS A 276 -24.28 26.02 7.89
N LYS A 277 -23.16 26.56 7.42
CA LYS A 277 -22.37 27.60 8.07
C LYS A 277 -22.74 28.99 7.57
#